data_1e14078a53806064aff3ff2db2141cdf
#
_entry.id   1e14078a53806064aff3ff2db2141cdf
#
_cell.length_a   1.000
_cell.length_b   1.000
_cell.length_c   1.000
_cell.angle_alpha   90.00
_cell.angle_beta   90.00
_cell.angle_gamma   90.00
#
_symmetry.space_group_name_H-M   'P 1'
#
loop_
_entity.id
_entity.type
_entity.pdbx_description
1 polymer ?
#
loop_
_entity_poly.entity_id
_entity_poly.type
_entity_poly.pdbx_seq_one_letter_code
_entity_poly.pdbx_strand_id
1 'polypeptide(L)'
;TLRDAGRVLAVATSKPEVFAKEILGHFGLSEYFQEIVGSELDGTRMDKAEVIREAFARLALEEADKPLTAMIGDRKHDIVGAKKNGSASVGVAFGYAEEGELEEAGADRIVASVSALRKLLLAW
;
A
#
# COMPACT_ATOMS: atom_id res chain seq x y z
N THR A 1 7.08 -5.87 -13.65
CA THR A 1 5.86 -6.23 -14.41
C THR A 1 4.82 -5.12 -14.33
N LEU A 2 4.39 -4.73 -13.13
CA LEU A 2 3.42 -3.63 -13.00
C LEU A 2 4.00 -2.31 -13.47
N ARG A 3 5.25 -2.02 -13.13
CA ARG A 3 5.93 -0.82 -13.59
C ARG A 3 6.05 -0.81 -15.11
N ASP A 4 6.38 -1.95 -15.70
CA ASP A 4 6.48 -2.09 -17.14
C ASP A 4 5.12 -1.89 -17.82
N ALA A 5 4.02 -2.17 -17.13
CA ALA A 5 2.66 -1.92 -17.62
C ALA A 5 2.20 -0.48 -17.40
N GLY A 6 3.08 0.42 -16.96
CA GLY A 6 2.76 1.83 -16.75
C GLY A 6 2.14 2.13 -15.38
N ARG A 7 2.17 1.20 -14.44
CA ARG A 7 1.67 1.43 -13.09
C ARG A 7 2.72 2.13 -12.24
N VAL A 8 2.31 3.13 -11.48
CA VAL A 8 3.17 3.80 -10.50
C VAL A 8 3.07 3.03 -9.19
N LEU A 9 4.22 2.65 -8.64
CA LEU A 9 4.30 1.88 -7.41
C LEU A 9 4.90 2.73 -6.29
N ALA A 10 4.34 2.60 -5.10
CA ALA A 10 4.87 3.26 -3.91
C ALA A 10 4.72 2.33 -2.71
N VAL A 11 5.57 2.51 -1.73
CA VAL A 11 5.50 1.79 -0.45
C VAL A 11 4.93 2.73 0.61
N ALA A 12 3.97 2.23 1.38
CA ALA A 12 3.42 2.93 2.54
C ALA A 12 3.45 1.94 3.72
N THR A 13 4.30 2.20 4.68
CA THR A 13 4.52 1.29 5.82
C THR A 13 4.53 2.06 7.14
N SER A 14 4.09 1.40 8.22
CA SER A 14 4.20 1.98 9.55
C SER A 14 5.61 1.85 10.14
N LYS A 15 6.47 1.06 9.50
CA LYS A 15 7.89 0.97 9.85
C LYS A 15 8.57 2.32 9.61
N PRO A 16 9.59 2.69 10.39
CA PRO A 16 10.34 3.93 10.12
C PRO A 16 10.87 3.98 8.70
N GLU A 17 10.67 5.12 8.05
CA GLU A 17 10.99 5.26 6.63
C GLU A 17 12.45 4.97 6.30
N VAL A 18 13.38 5.40 7.15
CA VAL A 18 14.81 5.17 6.92
C VAL A 18 15.13 3.68 6.89
N PHE A 19 14.48 2.90 7.75
CA PHE A 19 14.68 1.44 7.78
C PHE A 19 14.02 0.75 6.60
N ALA A 20 12.84 1.22 6.18
CA ALA A 20 12.16 0.68 5.00
C ALA A 20 13.01 0.88 3.74
N LYS A 21 13.59 2.07 3.57
CA LYS A 21 14.48 2.37 2.45
C LYS A 21 15.73 1.50 2.47
N GLU A 22 16.31 1.30 3.65
CA GLU A 22 17.50 0.45 3.81
C GLU A 22 17.21 -1.00 3.43
N ILE A 23 16.09 -1.56 3.92
CA ILE A 23 15.70 -2.94 3.63
C ILE A 23 15.46 -3.12 2.13
N LEU A 24 14.69 -2.24 1.51
CA LEU A 24 14.39 -2.33 0.08
C LEU A 24 15.63 -2.14 -0.78
N GLY A 25 16.53 -1.25 -0.37
CA GLY A 25 17.81 -1.06 -1.05
C GLY A 25 18.69 -2.30 -0.99
N HIS A 26 18.73 -2.95 0.19
CA HIS A 26 19.50 -4.17 0.38
C HIS A 26 19.05 -5.30 -0.56
N PHE A 27 17.74 -5.41 -0.81
CA PHE A 27 17.19 -6.44 -1.69
C PHE A 27 17.08 -5.97 -3.16
N GLY A 28 17.56 -4.78 -3.49
CA GLY A 28 17.53 -4.26 -4.85
C GLY A 28 16.12 -3.91 -5.35
N LEU A 29 15.20 -3.62 -4.43
CA LEU A 29 13.81 -3.37 -4.76
C LEU A 29 13.44 -1.88 -4.83
N SER A 30 14.29 -0.99 -4.28
CA SER A 30 13.97 0.45 -4.19
C SER A 30 13.66 1.07 -5.54
N GLU A 31 14.34 0.64 -6.60
CA GLU A 31 14.18 1.23 -7.93
C GLU A 31 12.80 1.01 -8.54
N TYR A 32 12.04 0.03 -8.04
CA TYR A 32 10.71 -0.26 -8.56
C TYR A 32 9.64 0.68 -7.99
N PHE A 33 9.96 1.45 -6.95
CA PHE A 33 9.00 2.30 -6.26
C PHE A 33 9.34 3.76 -6.47
N GLN A 34 8.36 4.54 -6.88
CA GLN A 34 8.53 5.99 -7.08
C GLN A 34 8.70 6.70 -5.75
N GLU A 35 8.00 6.26 -4.70
CA GLU A 35 8.12 6.79 -3.35
C GLU A 35 8.12 5.65 -2.34
N ILE A 36 8.89 5.81 -1.27
CA ILE A 36 8.90 4.91 -0.14
C ILE A 36 8.61 5.76 1.09
N VAL A 37 7.43 5.57 1.67
CA VAL A 37 6.95 6.38 2.79
C VAL A 37 6.77 5.51 4.01
N GLY A 38 7.30 5.96 5.12
CA GLY A 38 7.17 5.27 6.40
C GLY A 38 6.91 6.28 7.52
N SER A 39 6.94 5.80 8.75
CA SER A 39 6.82 6.66 9.90
C SER A 39 8.13 7.43 10.15
N GLU A 40 8.05 8.47 10.96
CA GLU A 40 9.23 9.19 11.43
C GLU A 40 9.83 8.49 12.65
N LEU A 41 11.14 8.63 12.85
CA LEU A 41 11.81 8.04 14.01
C LEU A 41 11.34 8.61 15.34
N ASP A 42 10.82 9.83 15.34
CA ASP A 42 10.31 10.49 16.54
C ASP A 42 8.89 10.04 16.92
N GLY A 43 8.32 9.07 16.21
CA GLY A 43 6.99 8.53 16.47
C GLY A 43 5.85 9.22 15.74
N THR A 44 6.12 10.26 14.94
CA THR A 44 5.08 10.88 14.12
C THR A 44 4.81 10.03 12.88
N ARG A 45 3.62 10.18 12.31
CA ARG A 45 3.20 9.47 11.10
C ARG A 45 3.28 7.95 11.24
N MET A 46 2.88 7.42 12.42
CA MET A 46 2.85 5.96 12.65
C MET A 46 1.54 5.33 12.19
N ASP A 47 0.44 6.09 12.19
CA ASP A 47 -0.86 5.61 11.74
C ASP A 47 -0.81 5.36 10.23
N LYS A 48 -1.32 4.21 9.79
CA LYS A 48 -1.29 3.84 8.37
C LYS A 48 -2.01 4.88 7.50
N ALA A 49 -3.11 5.45 7.96
CA ALA A 49 -3.82 6.48 7.20
C ALA A 49 -2.94 7.71 6.96
N GLU A 50 -2.14 8.10 7.95
CA GLU A 50 -1.23 9.24 7.80
C GLU A 50 -0.09 8.91 6.83
N VAL A 51 0.43 7.69 6.87
CA VAL A 51 1.46 7.23 5.94
C VAL A 51 0.94 7.25 4.50
N ILE A 52 -0.26 6.74 4.29
CA ILE A 52 -0.89 6.73 2.95
C ILE A 52 -1.13 8.15 2.47
N ARG A 53 -1.59 9.04 3.34
CA ARG A 53 -1.80 10.45 2.98
C ARG A 53 -0.50 11.11 2.54
N GLU A 54 0.59 10.84 3.25
CA GLU A 54 1.90 11.37 2.88
C GLU A 54 2.36 10.82 1.53
N ALA A 55 2.13 9.54 1.25
CA ALA A 55 2.47 8.93 -0.03
C ALA A 55 1.71 9.62 -1.17
N PHE A 56 0.41 9.90 -0.97
CA PHE A 56 -0.38 10.60 -1.97
C PHE A 56 0.14 12.01 -2.21
N ALA A 57 0.55 12.71 -1.14
CA ALA A 57 1.11 14.05 -1.27
C ALA A 57 2.42 14.04 -2.05
N ARG A 58 3.30 13.09 -1.77
CA ARG A 58 4.59 12.96 -2.49
C ARG A 58 4.40 12.60 -3.95
N LEU A 59 3.38 11.82 -4.26
CA LEU A 59 3.04 11.46 -5.64
C LEU A 59 2.24 12.56 -6.36
N ALA A 60 1.92 13.63 -5.66
CA ALA A 60 1.15 14.77 -6.16
C ALA A 60 -0.22 14.37 -6.71
N LEU A 61 -0.88 13.41 -6.04
CA LEU A 61 -2.21 12.95 -6.44
C LEU A 61 -3.28 13.96 -6.05
N GLU A 62 -4.22 14.19 -6.97
CA GLU A 62 -5.38 15.02 -6.72
C GLU A 62 -6.56 14.17 -6.24
N GLU A 63 -7.63 14.80 -5.79
CA GLU A 63 -8.82 14.09 -5.30
C GLU A 63 -9.40 13.14 -6.37
N ALA A 64 -9.37 13.57 -7.64
CA ALA A 64 -9.88 12.74 -8.75
C ALA A 64 -9.03 11.48 -8.99
N ASP A 65 -7.76 11.51 -8.57
CA ASP A 65 -6.85 10.37 -8.78
C ASP A 65 -7.01 9.28 -7.72
N LYS A 66 -7.48 9.63 -6.53
CA LYS A 66 -7.54 8.71 -5.40
C LYS A 66 -8.35 7.44 -5.67
N PRO A 67 -9.53 7.51 -6.32
CA PRO A 67 -10.26 6.29 -6.65
C PRO A 67 -9.55 5.37 -7.65
N LEU A 68 -8.56 5.89 -8.36
CA LEU A 68 -7.76 5.11 -9.31
C LEU A 68 -6.58 4.42 -8.66
N THR A 69 -6.37 4.64 -7.36
CA THR A 69 -5.29 4.02 -6.60
C THR A 69 -5.82 2.82 -5.82
N ALA A 70 -4.93 1.87 -5.55
CA ALA A 70 -5.26 0.73 -4.72
C ALA A 70 -4.18 0.54 -3.67
N MET A 71 -4.59 0.45 -2.41
CA MET A 71 -3.71 0.05 -1.32
C MET A 71 -3.75 -1.46 -1.20
N ILE A 72 -2.59 -2.09 -1.29
CA ILE A 72 -2.47 -3.54 -1.15
C ILE A 72 -1.89 -3.81 0.24
N GLY A 73 -2.59 -4.63 1.03
CA GLY A 73 -2.14 -4.93 2.36
C GLY A 73 -2.69 -6.24 2.91
N ASP A 74 -2.05 -6.74 3.95
CA ASP A 74 -2.39 -8.02 4.57
C ASP A 74 -3.03 -7.85 5.95
N ARG A 75 -3.25 -6.62 6.41
CA ARG A 75 -3.84 -6.34 7.72
C ARG A 75 -4.93 -5.28 7.60
N LYS A 76 -5.83 -5.28 8.60
CA LYS A 76 -6.94 -4.33 8.68
C LYS A 76 -6.50 -2.86 8.62
N HIS A 77 -5.31 -2.56 9.16
CA HIS A 77 -4.78 -1.19 9.17
C HIS A 77 -4.61 -0.62 7.76
N ASP A 78 -4.20 -1.46 6.82
CA ASP A 78 -4.03 -1.07 5.43
C ASP A 78 -5.37 -0.72 4.79
N ILE A 79 -6.38 -1.53 5.07
CA ILE A 79 -7.73 -1.35 4.51
C ILE A 79 -8.38 -0.09 5.08
N VAL A 80 -8.33 0.07 6.40
CA VAL A 80 -8.91 1.24 7.08
C VAL A 80 -8.21 2.52 6.63
N GLY A 81 -6.87 2.48 6.54
CA GLY A 81 -6.10 3.64 6.09
C GLY A 81 -6.43 4.05 4.65
N ALA A 82 -6.62 3.06 3.77
CA ALA A 82 -7.01 3.32 2.39
C ALA A 82 -8.38 4.02 2.33
N LYS A 83 -9.35 3.53 3.10
CA LYS A 83 -10.69 4.12 3.13
C LYS A 83 -10.66 5.57 3.60
N LYS A 84 -9.87 5.87 4.62
CA LYS A 84 -9.74 7.24 5.14
C LYS A 84 -9.16 8.19 4.11
N ASN A 85 -8.41 7.67 3.14
CA ASN A 85 -7.79 8.48 2.10
C ASN A 85 -8.51 8.42 0.75
N GLY A 86 -9.66 7.76 0.67
CA GLY A 86 -10.43 7.69 -0.56
C GLY A 86 -9.85 6.75 -1.62
N SER A 87 -8.96 5.86 -1.23
CA SER A 87 -8.35 4.88 -2.11
C SER A 87 -9.11 3.56 -2.08
N ALA A 88 -9.06 2.82 -3.18
CA ALA A 88 -9.49 1.43 -3.18
C ALA A 88 -8.55 0.58 -2.34
N SER A 89 -9.01 -0.58 -1.90
CA SER A 89 -8.23 -1.47 -1.04
C SER A 89 -8.30 -2.90 -1.55
N VAL A 90 -7.15 -3.58 -1.52
CA VAL A 90 -7.03 -5.00 -1.87
C VAL A 90 -6.35 -5.71 -0.71
N GLY A 91 -7.08 -6.62 -0.08
CA GLY A 91 -6.53 -7.46 0.96
C GLY A 91 -5.89 -8.71 0.38
N VAL A 92 -4.72 -9.10 0.91
CA VAL A 92 -4.06 -10.34 0.51
C VAL A 92 -4.20 -11.36 1.64
N ALA A 93 -4.90 -12.45 1.34
CA ALA A 93 -5.22 -13.46 2.34
C ALA A 93 -4.06 -14.40 2.66
N PHE A 94 -2.97 -14.30 1.91
CA PHE A 94 -1.77 -15.12 2.14
C PHE A 94 -0.76 -14.45 3.08
N GLY A 95 -1.12 -13.32 3.71
CA GLY A 95 -0.28 -12.60 4.67
C GLY A 95 -0.64 -12.95 6.11
N TYR A 96 -0.60 -11.96 6.99
CA TYR A 96 -0.74 -12.15 8.43
C TYR A 96 -2.13 -11.85 8.99
N ALA A 97 -3.13 -11.60 8.14
CA ALA A 97 -4.48 -11.32 8.61
C ALA A 97 -5.08 -12.53 9.33
N GLU A 98 -5.84 -12.26 10.39
CA GLU A 98 -6.66 -13.28 11.04
C GLU A 98 -7.88 -13.58 10.16
N GLU A 99 -8.51 -14.73 10.38
CA GLU A 99 -9.71 -15.10 9.64
C GLU A 99 -10.79 -14.03 9.79
N GLY A 100 -11.32 -13.56 8.67
CA GLY A 100 -12.36 -12.54 8.65
C GLY A 100 -11.87 -11.10 8.84
N GLU A 101 -10.60 -10.89 9.15
CA GLU A 101 -10.08 -9.55 9.45
C GLU A 101 -10.24 -8.60 8.26
N LEU A 102 -9.88 -9.05 7.06
CA LEU A 102 -9.93 -8.21 5.86
C LEU A 102 -11.37 -7.91 5.45
N GLU A 103 -12.24 -8.88 5.56
CA GLU A 103 -13.66 -8.73 5.26
C GLU A 103 -14.31 -7.73 6.20
N GLU A 104 -14.05 -7.85 7.50
CA GLU A 104 -14.59 -6.94 8.50
C GLU A 104 -14.08 -5.51 8.32
N ALA A 105 -12.84 -5.35 7.90
CA ALA A 105 -12.29 -4.03 7.59
C ALA A 105 -12.90 -3.43 6.32
N GLY A 106 -13.54 -4.23 5.49
CA GLY A 106 -14.24 -3.77 4.30
C GLY A 106 -13.38 -3.64 3.07
N ALA A 107 -12.41 -4.54 2.88
CA ALA A 107 -11.58 -4.54 1.68
C ALA A 107 -12.46 -4.62 0.42
N ASP A 108 -12.13 -3.83 -0.59
CA ASP A 108 -12.88 -3.82 -1.86
C ASP A 108 -12.69 -5.12 -2.63
N ARG A 109 -11.50 -5.68 -2.55
CA ARG A 109 -11.16 -6.98 -3.13
C ARG A 109 -10.29 -7.75 -2.16
N ILE A 110 -10.39 -9.07 -2.17
CA ILE A 110 -9.52 -9.95 -1.40
C ILE A 110 -9.01 -11.02 -2.34
N VAL A 111 -7.69 -11.20 -2.38
CA VAL A 111 -7.06 -12.21 -3.24
C VAL A 111 -6.29 -13.20 -2.39
N ALA A 112 -6.27 -14.47 -2.83
CA ALA A 112 -5.69 -15.57 -2.06
C ALA A 112 -4.29 -15.98 -2.54
N SER A 113 -3.80 -15.40 -3.62
CA SER A 113 -2.48 -15.77 -4.18
C SER A 113 -1.81 -14.59 -4.86
N VAL A 114 -0.48 -14.69 -5.00
CA VAL A 114 0.31 -13.69 -5.75
C VAL A 114 -0.16 -13.63 -7.21
N SER A 115 -0.47 -14.77 -7.80
CA SER A 115 -0.95 -14.85 -9.18
C SER A 115 -2.27 -14.09 -9.35
N ALA A 116 -3.21 -14.27 -8.42
CA ALA A 116 -4.50 -13.55 -8.44
C ALA A 116 -4.30 -12.05 -8.26
N LEU A 117 -3.40 -11.65 -7.37
CA LEU A 117 -3.07 -10.25 -7.15
C LEU A 117 -2.50 -9.61 -8.43
N ARG A 118 -1.56 -10.29 -9.06
CA ARG A 118 -0.96 -9.80 -10.30
C ARG A 118 -2.01 -9.58 -11.39
N LYS A 119 -2.90 -10.54 -11.58
CA LYS A 119 -3.97 -10.44 -12.59
C LYS A 119 -4.90 -9.26 -12.30
N LEU A 120 -5.29 -9.08 -11.04
CA LEU A 120 -6.15 -7.99 -10.64
C LEU A 120 -5.49 -6.63 -10.92
N LEU A 121 -4.23 -6.46 -10.52
CA LEU A 121 -3.52 -5.18 -10.65
C LEU A 121 -3.20 -4.84 -12.12
N LEU A 122 -2.95 -5.82 -12.95
CA LEU A 122 -2.73 -5.58 -14.39
C LEU A 122 -4.01 -5.16 -15.08
N ALA A 123 -5.16 -5.55 -14.55
CA ALA A 123 -6.47 -5.14 -15.07
C ALA A 123 -7.01 -3.86 -14.43
N TRP A 124 -6.32 -3.34 -13.42
CA TRP A 124 -6.75 -2.18 -12.63
C TRP A 124 -6.84 -0.88 -13.42
#